data_49bc15cad3765f8e25eac9395180249b
#
_entry.id   49bc15cad3765f8e25eac9395180249b
#
_cell.length_a   1.000
_cell.length_b   1.000
_cell.length_c   1.000
_cell.angle_alpha   90.00
_cell.angle_beta   90.00
_cell.angle_gamma   90.00
#
_symmetry.space_group_name_H-M   'P 1'
#
loop_
_entity.id
_entity.type
_entity.pdbx_description
1 polymer ?
#
loop_
_entity_poly.entity_id
_entity_poly.type
_entity_poly.pdbx_seq_one_letter_code
_entity_poly.pdbx_strand_id
1 'polypeptide(L)'
;MSEVTILVTGFSAFPGAPVNPSATIVMRLLSRHARRFRLHGIALQTAVLPVVYDEVTRKVQDLVAHTQPDAIVHLGLASRRKQVSVEMRAVNRITTLHPDAAKRRAAARAVRAGGLPALRSPLASPSLVALVRRTGVPAQLSIDAGDYVCNQTLYASLASGVAPAIFIHVPRLTGVRHEPDDDDDAAAPITLPALTRAVEAALVAIAAHVRRMRRSTHGAS
;
A
#
# COMPACT_ATOMS: atom_id res chain seq x y z
N MET A 1 11.65 11.80 -20.70
CA MET A 1 11.06 10.56 -20.12
C MET A 1 9.58 10.81 -19.94
N SER A 2 8.69 9.91 -20.37
CA SER A 2 7.24 10.08 -20.15
C SER A 2 6.94 10.11 -18.65
N GLU A 3 6.11 11.05 -18.23
CA GLU A 3 5.64 11.17 -16.86
C GLU A 3 4.79 9.95 -16.47
N VAL A 4 4.90 9.51 -15.23
CA VAL A 4 4.13 8.42 -14.66
C VAL A 4 3.35 8.94 -13.48
N THR A 5 2.04 8.86 -13.53
CA THR A 5 1.15 9.22 -12.43
C THR A 5 1.01 8.04 -11.47
N ILE A 6 1.38 8.21 -10.20
CA ILE A 6 1.22 7.19 -9.17
C ILE A 6 0.24 7.70 -8.11
N LEU A 7 -0.85 6.96 -7.92
CA LEU A 7 -1.74 7.17 -6.78
C LEU A 7 -1.19 6.40 -5.57
N VAL A 8 -0.82 7.13 -4.52
CA VAL A 8 -0.36 6.55 -3.25
C VAL A 8 -1.39 6.81 -2.18
N THR A 9 -1.88 5.76 -1.54
CA THR A 9 -2.84 5.89 -0.45
C THR A 9 -2.28 5.36 0.86
N GLY A 10 -2.67 5.97 1.98
CA GLY A 10 -2.48 5.46 3.34
C GLY A 10 -3.83 5.34 4.02
N PHE A 11 -3.83 4.94 5.27
CA PHE A 11 -5.06 4.79 6.06
C PHE A 11 -5.05 5.68 7.29
N SER A 12 -6.23 6.17 7.65
CA SER A 12 -6.44 6.92 8.89
C SER A 12 -6.17 6.05 10.12
N ALA A 13 -6.11 6.69 11.29
CA ALA A 13 -6.12 5.99 12.58
C ALA A 13 -7.37 5.12 12.73
N PHE A 14 -7.24 4.03 13.50
CA PHE A 14 -8.35 3.13 13.80
C PHE A 14 -8.18 2.54 15.22
N PRO A 15 -9.19 1.92 15.82
CA PRO A 15 -9.06 1.24 17.11
C PRO A 15 -7.90 0.24 17.10
N GLY A 16 -6.99 0.32 18.08
CA GLY A 16 -5.75 -0.47 18.13
C GLY A 16 -4.56 0.13 17.36
N ALA A 17 -4.76 1.24 16.60
CA ALA A 17 -3.69 1.98 15.95
C ALA A 17 -4.00 3.49 15.91
N PRO A 18 -3.94 4.20 17.05
CA PRO A 18 -4.20 5.63 17.13
C PRO A 18 -3.19 6.46 16.33
N VAL A 19 -2.02 5.89 16.07
CA VAL A 19 -1.03 6.43 15.15
C VAL A 19 -0.84 5.44 14.02
N ASN A 20 -1.28 5.80 12.80
CA ASN A 20 -1.06 4.98 11.61
C ASN A 20 0.08 5.59 10.77
N PRO A 21 1.26 4.95 10.72
CA PRO A 21 2.41 5.50 9.99
C PRO A 21 2.15 5.65 8.50
N SER A 22 1.24 4.86 7.91
CA SER A 22 0.94 4.94 6.48
C SER A 22 0.38 6.31 6.07
N ALA A 23 -0.54 6.88 6.84
CA ALA A 23 -1.06 8.23 6.61
C ALA A 23 0.07 9.28 6.68
N THR A 24 0.90 9.18 7.72
CA THR A 24 2.00 10.13 7.92
C THR A 24 3.03 10.05 6.80
N ILE A 25 3.36 8.84 6.31
CA ILE A 25 4.25 8.65 5.16
C ILE A 25 3.66 9.34 3.92
N VAL A 26 2.40 9.06 3.60
CA VAL A 26 1.71 9.65 2.43
C VAL A 26 1.76 11.18 2.46
N MET A 27 1.46 11.78 3.61
CA MET A 27 1.50 13.24 3.77
C MET A 27 2.93 13.80 3.62
N ARG A 28 3.95 13.10 4.13
CA ARG A 28 5.36 13.50 3.95
C ARG A 28 5.83 13.40 2.52
N LEU A 29 5.43 12.36 1.77
CA LEU A 29 5.76 12.21 0.36
C LEU A 29 5.29 13.43 -0.44
N LEU A 30 4.08 13.91 -0.18
CA LEU A 30 3.53 15.08 -0.86
C LEU A 30 4.24 16.37 -0.42
N SER A 31 4.36 16.62 0.89
CA SER A 31 4.83 17.91 1.40
C SER A 31 6.34 18.14 1.27
N ARG A 32 7.15 17.07 1.39
CA ARG A 32 8.62 17.19 1.46
C ARG A 32 9.35 16.61 0.26
N HIS A 33 8.74 15.69 -0.47
CA HIS A 33 9.42 14.90 -1.50
C HIS A 33 8.82 15.09 -2.91
N ALA A 34 7.73 15.86 -3.07
CA ALA A 34 7.06 16.08 -4.35
C ALA A 34 8.01 16.61 -5.45
N ARG A 35 8.93 17.53 -5.10
CA ARG A 35 9.93 18.05 -6.05
C ARG A 35 10.85 16.94 -6.56
N ARG A 36 11.30 16.05 -5.67
CA ARG A 36 12.16 14.91 -6.03
C ARG A 36 11.47 13.96 -6.98
N PHE A 37 10.20 13.64 -6.73
CA PHE A 37 9.41 12.80 -7.62
C PHE A 37 9.26 13.41 -9.01
N ARG A 38 9.00 14.71 -9.11
CA ARG A 38 8.95 15.42 -10.42
C ARG A 38 10.28 15.31 -11.18
N LEU A 39 11.43 15.40 -10.51
CA LEU A 39 12.75 15.20 -11.15
C LEU A 39 12.90 13.77 -11.70
N HIS A 40 12.23 12.80 -11.14
CA HIS A 40 12.16 11.43 -11.66
C HIS A 40 11.02 11.24 -12.69
N GLY A 41 10.33 12.30 -13.11
CA GLY A 41 9.17 12.23 -14.01
C GLY A 41 8.01 11.46 -13.38
N ILE A 42 7.77 11.64 -12.09
CA ILE A 42 6.67 11.02 -11.35
C ILE A 42 5.71 12.12 -10.88
N ALA A 43 4.47 12.06 -11.36
CA ALA A 43 3.36 12.82 -10.82
C ALA A 43 2.75 12.02 -9.65
N LEU A 44 2.89 12.56 -8.44
CA LEU A 44 2.41 11.90 -7.23
C LEU A 44 1.03 12.44 -6.87
N GLN A 45 0.04 11.55 -6.81
CA GLN A 45 -1.28 11.79 -6.25
C GLN A 45 -1.41 11.04 -4.93
N THR A 46 -1.95 11.68 -3.90
CA THR A 46 -2.00 11.08 -2.57
C THR A 46 -3.36 11.21 -1.92
N ALA A 47 -3.77 10.21 -1.14
CA ALA A 47 -4.97 10.25 -0.34
C ALA A 47 -4.83 9.42 0.94
N VAL A 48 -5.61 9.79 1.97
CA VAL A 48 -5.79 8.99 3.18
C VAL A 48 -7.18 8.37 3.13
N LEU A 49 -7.23 7.04 3.19
CA LEU A 49 -8.45 6.24 3.12
C LEU A 49 -9.02 6.01 4.53
N PRO A 50 -10.33 5.95 4.68
CA PRO A 50 -10.96 5.50 5.92
C PRO A 50 -10.76 4.00 6.11
N VAL A 51 -10.63 3.55 7.36
CA VAL A 51 -10.61 2.13 7.71
C VAL A 51 -12.07 1.66 7.91
N VAL A 52 -12.87 1.74 6.85
CA VAL A 52 -14.31 1.46 6.86
C VAL A 52 -14.68 0.59 5.65
N TYR A 53 -15.26 -0.59 5.90
CA TYR A 53 -15.56 -1.59 4.86
C TYR A 53 -16.43 -1.04 3.73
N ASP A 54 -17.52 -0.36 4.07
CA ASP A 54 -18.51 0.11 3.09
C ASP A 54 -18.03 1.32 2.27
N GLU A 55 -16.96 1.99 2.71
CA GLU A 55 -16.50 3.25 2.13
C GLU A 55 -15.22 3.09 1.30
N VAL A 56 -14.29 2.21 1.75
CA VAL A 56 -12.95 2.15 1.20
C VAL A 56 -12.92 1.82 -0.29
N THR A 57 -13.72 0.87 -0.75
CA THR A 57 -13.76 0.46 -2.16
C THR A 57 -14.25 1.61 -3.04
N ARG A 58 -15.36 2.25 -2.67
CA ARG A 58 -15.90 3.40 -3.41
C ARG A 58 -14.89 4.55 -3.44
N LYS A 59 -14.28 4.88 -2.30
CA LYS A 59 -13.29 5.96 -2.23
C LYS A 59 -12.09 5.71 -3.14
N VAL A 60 -11.62 4.47 -3.23
CA VAL A 60 -10.54 4.10 -4.16
C VAL A 60 -11.00 4.24 -5.61
N GLN A 61 -12.21 3.78 -5.95
CA GLN A 61 -12.76 3.92 -7.30
C GLN A 61 -12.88 5.38 -7.73
N ASP A 62 -13.39 6.25 -6.85
CA ASP A 62 -13.51 7.69 -7.10
C ASP A 62 -12.13 8.33 -7.32
N LEU A 63 -11.14 7.97 -6.50
CA LEU A 63 -9.76 8.45 -6.65
C LEU A 63 -9.14 7.99 -7.99
N VAL A 64 -9.31 6.73 -8.36
CA VAL A 64 -8.80 6.16 -9.61
C VAL A 64 -9.45 6.84 -10.80
N ALA A 65 -10.77 7.04 -10.77
CA ALA A 65 -11.50 7.73 -11.84
C ALA A 65 -11.05 9.18 -12.02
N HIS A 66 -10.78 9.89 -10.90
CA HIS A 66 -10.34 11.28 -10.94
C HIS A 66 -8.86 11.43 -11.35
N THR A 67 -7.97 10.56 -10.86
CA THR A 67 -6.52 10.71 -11.06
C THR A 67 -6.00 9.95 -12.28
N GLN A 68 -6.72 8.97 -12.78
CA GLN A 68 -6.32 8.08 -13.88
C GLN A 68 -4.85 7.62 -13.76
N PRO A 69 -4.49 6.96 -12.67
CA PRO A 69 -3.09 6.67 -12.36
C PRO A 69 -2.53 5.56 -13.26
N ASP A 70 -1.23 5.61 -13.49
CA ASP A 70 -0.47 4.55 -14.17
C ASP A 70 -0.07 3.40 -13.25
N ALA A 71 -0.08 3.66 -11.95
CA ALA A 71 0.08 2.66 -10.90
C ALA A 71 -0.61 3.11 -9.61
N ILE A 72 -1.04 2.14 -8.81
CA ILE A 72 -1.67 2.36 -7.52
C ILE A 72 -0.81 1.69 -6.44
N VAL A 73 -0.42 2.45 -5.42
CA VAL A 73 0.35 1.96 -4.28
C VAL A 73 -0.42 2.23 -3.00
N HIS A 74 -0.87 1.19 -2.35
CA HIS A 74 -1.50 1.28 -1.04
C HIS A 74 -0.48 1.03 0.05
N LEU A 75 -0.47 1.86 1.09
CA LEU A 75 0.33 1.70 2.29
C LEU A 75 -0.60 1.42 3.46
N GLY A 76 -0.30 0.42 4.28
CA GLY A 76 -1.08 0.11 5.47
C GLY A 76 -0.20 -0.36 6.61
N LEU A 77 -0.68 -0.24 7.85
CA LEU A 77 0.00 -0.74 9.03
C LEU A 77 -0.26 -2.24 9.21
N ALA A 78 0.81 -3.03 9.31
CA ALA A 78 0.77 -4.40 9.80
C ALA A 78 1.39 -4.46 11.20
N SER A 79 0.60 -4.22 12.22
CA SER A 79 1.04 -3.99 13.60
C SER A 79 1.85 -5.13 14.21
N ARG A 80 1.65 -6.37 13.76
CA ARG A 80 2.37 -7.57 14.23
C ARG A 80 3.62 -7.89 13.44
N ARG A 81 3.90 -7.17 12.33
CA ARG A 81 5.07 -7.44 11.49
C ARG A 81 6.23 -6.53 11.89
N LYS A 82 7.44 -7.10 11.92
CA LYS A 82 8.69 -6.39 12.26
C LYS A 82 9.42 -5.84 11.02
N GLN A 83 8.84 -5.99 9.81
CA GLN A 83 9.46 -5.57 8.55
C GLN A 83 8.42 -5.14 7.51
N VAL A 84 8.86 -4.39 6.52
CA VAL A 84 8.03 -4.02 5.37
C VAL A 84 7.63 -5.29 4.61
N SER A 85 6.36 -5.41 4.26
CA SER A 85 5.87 -6.55 3.49
C SER A 85 5.23 -6.09 2.19
N VAL A 86 5.78 -6.56 1.07
CA VAL A 86 5.27 -6.29 -0.28
C VAL A 86 4.30 -7.41 -0.64
N GLU A 87 3.02 -7.09 -0.74
CA GLU A 87 1.96 -8.08 -0.92
C GLU A 87 1.88 -8.54 -2.38
N MET A 88 2.06 -9.83 -2.61
CA MET A 88 2.04 -10.44 -3.95
C MET A 88 0.63 -10.66 -4.48
N ARG A 89 -0.37 -10.70 -3.60
CA ARG A 89 -1.76 -10.98 -3.97
C ARG A 89 -2.74 -10.42 -2.94
N ALA A 90 -3.99 -10.30 -3.38
CA ALA A 90 -5.16 -10.16 -2.52
C ALA A 90 -6.09 -11.36 -2.70
N VAL A 91 -6.82 -11.71 -1.66
CA VAL A 91 -7.84 -12.78 -1.68
C VAL A 91 -9.25 -12.19 -1.67
N ASN A 92 -10.19 -12.89 -2.31
CA ASN A 92 -11.60 -12.48 -2.34
C ASN A 92 -12.31 -12.83 -1.03
N ARG A 93 -11.76 -12.33 0.09
CA ARG A 93 -12.26 -12.59 1.43
C ARG A 93 -12.20 -11.34 2.29
N ILE A 94 -13.25 -11.14 3.10
CA ILE A 94 -13.32 -10.13 4.15
C ILE A 94 -13.69 -10.84 5.46
N THR A 95 -12.99 -10.50 6.55
CA THR A 95 -13.35 -10.99 7.88
C THR A 95 -14.65 -10.37 8.36
N THR A 96 -15.50 -11.19 8.96
CA THR A 96 -16.71 -10.74 9.66
C THR A 96 -16.52 -10.69 11.18
N LEU A 97 -15.31 -11.05 11.66
CA LEU A 97 -14.99 -11.12 13.08
C LEU A 97 -14.53 -9.78 13.66
N HIS A 98 -13.80 -9.01 12.86
CA HIS A 98 -13.22 -7.74 13.30
C HIS A 98 -14.07 -6.56 12.81
N PRO A 99 -14.53 -5.68 13.72
CA PRO A 99 -15.21 -4.44 13.32
C PRO A 99 -14.21 -3.47 12.69
N ASP A 100 -14.70 -2.61 11.82
CA ASP A 100 -13.96 -1.50 11.24
C ASP A 100 -13.87 -0.29 12.21
N ALA A 101 -13.29 0.82 11.75
CA ALA A 101 -13.17 2.03 12.56
C ALA A 101 -14.52 2.66 12.92
N ALA A 102 -15.57 2.38 12.16
CA ALA A 102 -16.94 2.78 12.46
C ALA A 102 -17.68 1.79 13.37
N LYS A 103 -16.94 0.78 13.93
CA LYS A 103 -17.48 -0.30 14.76
C LYS A 103 -18.49 -1.21 14.03
N ARG A 104 -18.47 -1.23 12.71
CA ARG A 104 -19.32 -2.08 11.88
C ARG A 104 -18.57 -3.30 11.41
N ARG A 105 -19.25 -4.43 11.27
CA ARG A 105 -18.70 -5.65 10.68
C ARG A 105 -19.00 -5.69 9.20
N ALA A 106 -18.18 -6.35 8.42
CA ALA A 106 -18.43 -6.53 7.00
C ALA A 106 -19.74 -7.32 6.78
N ALA A 107 -20.57 -6.81 5.88
CA ALA A 107 -21.87 -7.42 5.54
C ALA A 107 -21.72 -8.70 4.71
N ALA A 108 -20.60 -8.85 3.99
CA ALA A 108 -20.31 -9.99 3.14
C ALA A 108 -18.93 -10.56 3.45
N ARG A 109 -18.75 -11.87 3.21
CA ARG A 109 -17.45 -12.55 3.35
C ARG A 109 -16.57 -12.43 2.12
N ALA A 110 -17.10 -12.03 0.98
CA ALA A 110 -16.37 -11.81 -0.26
C ALA A 110 -16.25 -10.32 -0.56
N VAL A 111 -15.09 -9.90 -1.07
CA VAL A 111 -14.87 -8.51 -1.54
C VAL A 111 -15.75 -8.23 -2.77
N ARG A 112 -15.84 -9.22 -3.66
CA ARG A 112 -16.66 -9.14 -4.88
C ARG A 112 -17.39 -10.47 -5.09
N ALA A 113 -18.71 -10.44 -5.12
CA ALA A 113 -19.52 -11.61 -5.44
C ALA A 113 -19.14 -12.14 -6.84
N GLY A 114 -18.94 -13.46 -6.96
CA GLY A 114 -18.53 -14.10 -8.21
C GLY A 114 -17.11 -13.74 -8.71
N GLY A 115 -16.34 -13.00 -7.93
CA GLY A 115 -14.96 -12.64 -8.29
C GLY A 115 -13.97 -13.81 -8.13
N LEU A 116 -12.81 -13.72 -8.78
CA LEU A 116 -11.75 -14.72 -8.66
C LEU A 116 -11.32 -14.90 -7.20
N PRO A 117 -10.96 -16.11 -6.76
CA PRO A 117 -10.55 -16.37 -5.38
C PRO A 117 -9.38 -15.53 -4.91
N ALA A 118 -8.44 -15.22 -5.81
CA ALA A 118 -7.30 -14.35 -5.56
C ALA A 118 -6.86 -13.60 -6.82
N LEU A 119 -6.28 -12.42 -6.63
CA LEU A 119 -5.70 -11.61 -7.69
C LEU A 119 -4.24 -11.29 -7.35
N ARG A 120 -3.33 -11.41 -8.33
CA ARG A 120 -1.90 -11.14 -8.16
C ARG A 120 -1.56 -9.70 -8.50
N SER A 121 -0.67 -9.11 -7.70
CA SER A 121 -0.06 -7.82 -8.04
C SER A 121 1.06 -8.01 -9.07
N PRO A 122 1.00 -7.35 -10.22
CA PRO A 122 2.09 -7.41 -11.21
C PRO A 122 3.31 -6.59 -10.78
N LEU A 123 3.19 -5.75 -9.77
CA LEU A 123 4.25 -4.88 -9.27
C LEU A 123 5.09 -5.53 -8.16
N ALA A 124 4.60 -6.58 -7.53
CA ALA A 124 5.31 -7.26 -6.46
C ALA A 124 6.42 -8.16 -7.03
N SER A 125 7.66 -7.90 -6.65
CA SER A 125 8.81 -8.64 -7.16
C SER A 125 9.94 -8.73 -6.13
N PRO A 126 10.82 -9.75 -6.22
CA PRO A 126 12.05 -9.84 -5.40
C PRO A 126 12.96 -8.62 -5.56
N SER A 127 13.04 -8.05 -6.77
CA SER A 127 13.85 -6.87 -7.05
C SER A 127 13.33 -5.63 -6.32
N LEU A 128 12.01 -5.47 -6.20
CA LEU A 128 11.41 -4.38 -5.42
C LEU A 128 11.77 -4.52 -3.94
N VAL A 129 11.66 -5.73 -3.38
CA VAL A 129 12.06 -6.00 -1.99
C VAL A 129 13.54 -5.73 -1.77
N ALA A 130 14.41 -6.16 -2.70
CA ALA A 130 15.84 -5.90 -2.62
C ALA A 130 16.16 -4.39 -2.60
N LEU A 131 15.45 -3.58 -3.38
CA LEU A 131 15.60 -2.12 -3.37
C LEU A 131 15.16 -1.50 -2.04
N VAL A 132 14.07 -1.96 -1.47
CA VAL A 132 13.63 -1.52 -0.14
C VAL A 132 14.68 -1.87 0.91
N ARG A 133 15.21 -3.11 0.91
CA ARG A 133 16.29 -3.54 1.84
C ARG A 133 17.55 -2.68 1.74
N ARG A 134 17.90 -2.22 0.55
CA ARG A 134 19.07 -1.33 0.34
C ARG A 134 18.92 0.03 1.02
N THR A 135 17.73 0.43 1.45
CA THR A 135 17.53 1.64 2.27
C THR A 135 17.82 1.43 3.76
N GLY A 136 18.21 0.21 4.16
CA GLY A 136 18.45 -0.18 5.55
C GLY A 136 17.18 -0.65 6.28
N VAL A 137 16.03 -0.74 5.61
CA VAL A 137 14.78 -1.21 6.21
C VAL A 137 14.56 -2.68 5.85
N PRO A 138 14.35 -3.58 6.84
CA PRO A 138 14.01 -4.97 6.57
C PRO A 138 12.72 -5.08 5.74
N ALA A 139 12.72 -5.94 4.73
CA ALA A 139 11.56 -6.13 3.86
C ALA A 139 11.44 -7.56 3.35
N GLN A 140 10.24 -7.98 3.00
CA GLN A 140 9.94 -9.31 2.44
C GLN A 140 8.82 -9.26 1.39
N LEU A 141 8.72 -10.29 0.57
CA LEU A 141 7.49 -10.60 -0.13
C LEU A 141 6.50 -11.27 0.81
N SER A 142 5.21 -10.99 0.62
CA SER A 142 4.13 -11.60 1.39
C SER A 142 3.03 -12.10 0.45
N ILE A 143 2.46 -13.25 0.77
CA ILE A 143 1.31 -13.82 0.05
C ILE A 143 0.01 -13.64 0.82
N ASP A 144 0.02 -12.91 1.91
CA ASP A 144 -1.12 -12.74 2.81
C ASP A 144 -1.27 -11.29 3.27
N ALA A 145 -2.11 -10.55 2.57
CA ALA A 145 -2.52 -9.19 2.94
C ALA A 145 -3.57 -9.15 4.08
N GLY A 146 -3.85 -10.30 4.68
CA GLY A 146 -4.91 -10.47 5.67
C GLY A 146 -6.29 -10.62 5.04
N ASP A 147 -7.33 -10.38 5.83
CA ASP A 147 -8.72 -10.41 5.40
C ASP A 147 -9.51 -9.18 5.91
N TYR A 148 -8.80 -8.10 6.21
CA TYR A 148 -9.35 -6.83 6.67
C TYR A 148 -9.38 -5.78 5.53
N VAL A 149 -9.60 -4.53 5.85
CA VAL A 149 -9.71 -3.41 4.89
C VAL A 149 -8.51 -3.31 3.93
N CYS A 150 -7.29 -3.67 4.37
CA CYS A 150 -6.09 -3.68 3.52
C CYS A 150 -6.22 -4.65 2.33
N ASN A 151 -6.61 -5.88 2.61
CA ASN A 151 -6.85 -6.89 1.57
C ASN A 151 -8.01 -6.49 0.65
N GLN A 152 -9.10 -5.98 1.22
CA GLN A 152 -10.25 -5.48 0.45
C GLN A 152 -9.83 -4.38 -0.53
N THR A 153 -9.02 -3.42 -0.07
CA THR A 153 -8.52 -2.31 -0.89
C THR A 153 -7.66 -2.81 -2.04
N LEU A 154 -6.70 -3.69 -1.76
CA LEU A 154 -5.85 -4.27 -2.81
C LEU A 154 -6.68 -5.09 -3.81
N TYR A 155 -7.59 -5.95 -3.31
CA TYR A 155 -8.43 -6.76 -4.18
C TYR A 155 -9.30 -5.89 -5.11
N ALA A 156 -9.94 -4.86 -4.56
CA ALA A 156 -10.79 -3.95 -5.34
C ALA A 156 -9.98 -3.22 -6.44
N SER A 157 -8.78 -2.76 -6.13
CA SER A 157 -7.90 -2.11 -7.11
C SER A 157 -7.44 -3.08 -8.20
N LEU A 158 -7.04 -4.29 -7.85
CA LEU A 158 -6.65 -5.31 -8.83
C LEU A 158 -7.83 -5.77 -9.70
N ALA A 159 -9.02 -5.91 -9.10
CA ALA A 159 -10.23 -6.32 -9.80
C ALA A 159 -10.79 -5.25 -10.75
N SER A 160 -10.44 -3.98 -10.57
CA SER A 160 -10.82 -2.89 -11.47
C SER A 160 -10.12 -2.98 -12.82
N GLY A 161 -8.89 -3.52 -12.85
CA GLY A 161 -8.06 -3.61 -14.06
C GLY A 161 -7.61 -2.26 -14.64
N VAL A 162 -7.91 -1.14 -13.98
CA VAL A 162 -7.62 0.21 -14.50
C VAL A 162 -6.13 0.50 -14.52
N ALA A 163 -5.42 0.10 -13.45
CA ALA A 163 -3.97 0.27 -13.33
C ALA A 163 -3.38 -0.87 -12.49
N PRO A 164 -2.10 -1.23 -12.71
CA PRO A 164 -1.41 -2.16 -11.83
C PRO A 164 -1.36 -1.63 -10.41
N ALA A 165 -1.76 -2.47 -9.45
CA ALA A 165 -1.85 -2.10 -8.05
C ALA A 165 -0.98 -2.98 -7.16
N ILE A 166 -0.48 -2.42 -6.07
CA ILE A 166 0.31 -3.10 -5.05
C ILE A 166 -0.06 -2.59 -3.66
N PHE A 167 0.08 -3.45 -2.66
CA PHE A 167 -0.02 -3.08 -1.25
C PHE A 167 1.31 -3.31 -0.55
N ILE A 168 1.76 -2.33 0.20
CA ILE A 168 2.97 -2.38 1.00
C ILE A 168 2.58 -2.17 2.46
N HIS A 169 2.65 -3.24 3.25
CA HIS A 169 2.49 -3.14 4.68
C HIS A 169 3.76 -2.60 5.32
N VAL A 170 3.60 -1.57 6.13
CA VAL A 170 4.67 -1.02 6.96
C VAL A 170 4.50 -1.50 8.41
N PRO A 171 5.59 -1.79 9.12
CA PRO A 171 5.55 -2.16 10.53
C PRO A 171 5.23 -0.94 11.41
N ARG A 172 5.01 -1.19 12.69
CA ARG A 172 4.95 -0.14 13.71
C ARG A 172 6.27 0.62 13.79
N LEU A 173 6.19 1.88 14.17
CA LEU A 173 7.36 2.68 14.49
C LEU A 173 7.87 2.30 15.88
N THR A 174 9.17 2.12 16.01
CA THR A 174 9.81 1.88 17.32
C THR A 174 9.75 3.16 18.16
N GLY A 175 9.54 3.03 19.47
CA GLY A 175 9.47 4.15 20.41
C GLY A 175 8.14 4.90 20.46
N VAL A 176 7.13 4.49 19.68
CA VAL A 176 5.74 4.95 19.87
C VAL A 176 5.07 4.00 20.85
N ARG A 177 4.60 4.52 22.01
CA ARG A 177 3.91 3.70 23.01
C ARG A 177 2.68 3.06 22.40
N HIS A 178 2.61 1.75 22.51
CA HIS A 178 1.47 0.90 22.19
C HIS A 178 1.03 0.14 23.47
N GLU A 179 -0.01 -0.66 23.40
CA GLU A 179 -0.51 -1.49 24.50
C GLU A 179 0.59 -2.42 25.08
N PRO A 180 0.52 -2.84 26.36
CA PRO A 180 1.64 -3.42 27.13
C PRO A 180 2.19 -4.78 26.66
N ASP A 181 1.63 -5.45 25.68
CA ASP A 181 2.00 -6.82 25.25
C ASP A 181 3.01 -6.88 24.09
N ASP A 182 3.65 -5.77 23.73
CA ASP A 182 4.63 -5.75 22.65
C ASP A 182 6.04 -6.07 23.21
N ASP A 183 6.50 -7.31 23.03
CA ASP A 183 7.90 -7.72 23.21
C ASP A 183 8.78 -6.89 22.24
N ASP A 184 9.50 -5.94 22.79
CA ASP A 184 10.45 -5.07 22.08
C ASP A 184 11.79 -5.81 21.94
N ASP A 185 11.79 -6.84 21.09
CA ASP A 185 12.97 -7.64 20.76
C ASP A 185 13.98 -6.80 19.94
N ALA A 186 15.26 -6.91 20.23
CA ALA A 186 16.43 -6.11 19.86
C ALA A 186 16.71 -5.86 18.35
N ALA A 187 15.70 -5.67 17.54
CA ALA A 187 15.84 -5.24 16.15
C ALA A 187 16.12 -3.74 16.07
N ALA A 188 16.95 -3.32 15.10
CA ALA A 188 17.25 -1.91 14.85
C ALA A 188 15.96 -1.08 14.73
N PRO A 189 15.88 0.10 15.38
CA PRO A 189 14.65 0.88 15.46
C PRO A 189 14.18 1.32 14.08
N ILE A 190 12.94 0.99 13.74
CA ILE A 190 12.30 1.40 12.50
C ILE A 190 11.67 2.78 12.70
N THR A 191 12.29 3.80 12.09
CA THR A 191 11.87 5.18 12.21
C THR A 191 11.00 5.62 11.04
N LEU A 192 10.16 6.65 11.24
CA LEU A 192 9.34 7.21 10.18
C LEU A 192 10.16 7.76 9.00
N PRO A 193 11.31 8.43 9.20
CA PRO A 193 12.19 8.82 8.08
C PRO A 193 12.73 7.61 7.29
N ALA A 194 13.10 6.52 7.97
CA ALA A 194 13.58 5.31 7.30
C ALA A 194 12.49 4.67 6.46
N LEU A 195 11.27 4.51 6.99
CA LEU A 195 10.12 4.00 6.22
C LEU A 195 9.77 4.92 5.05
N THR A 196 9.82 6.25 5.24
CA THR A 196 9.56 7.19 4.14
C THR A 196 10.56 6.99 3.01
N ARG A 197 11.87 6.89 3.29
CA ARG A 197 12.90 6.60 2.27
C ARG A 197 12.69 5.25 1.59
N ALA A 198 12.28 4.23 2.33
CA ALA A 198 11.99 2.91 1.79
C ALA A 198 10.82 2.95 0.78
N VAL A 199 9.75 3.66 1.13
CA VAL A 199 8.61 3.87 0.24
C VAL A 199 8.99 4.71 -0.98
N GLU A 200 9.80 5.75 -0.83
CA GLU A 200 10.32 6.52 -1.97
C GLU A 200 11.08 5.64 -2.97
N ALA A 201 12.00 4.80 -2.46
CA ALA A 201 12.75 3.89 -3.31
C ALA A 201 11.81 2.92 -4.06
N ALA A 202 10.77 2.42 -3.39
CA ALA A 202 9.75 1.59 -3.99
C ALA A 202 8.98 2.33 -5.10
N LEU A 203 8.54 3.56 -4.87
CA LEU A 203 7.81 4.37 -5.86
C LEU A 203 8.65 4.66 -7.11
N VAL A 204 9.92 5.00 -6.95
CA VAL A 204 10.85 5.21 -8.09
C VAL A 204 11.02 3.93 -8.90
N ALA A 205 11.16 2.79 -8.23
CA ALA A 205 11.28 1.48 -8.89
C ALA A 205 9.99 1.08 -9.63
N ILE A 206 8.82 1.33 -9.03
CA ILE A 206 7.51 1.09 -9.65
C ILE A 206 7.35 1.96 -10.89
N ALA A 207 7.67 3.26 -10.83
CA ALA A 207 7.62 4.13 -12.00
C ALA A 207 8.52 3.63 -13.14
N ALA A 208 9.73 3.16 -12.82
CA ALA A 208 10.62 2.57 -13.82
C ALA A 208 10.04 1.27 -14.43
N HIS A 209 9.39 0.45 -13.62
CA HIS A 209 8.71 -0.76 -14.09
C HIS A 209 7.53 -0.44 -15.02
N VAL A 210 6.67 0.50 -14.65
CA VAL A 210 5.54 0.97 -15.46
C VAL A 210 6.01 1.51 -16.81
N ARG A 211 7.10 2.28 -16.86
CA ARG A 211 7.67 2.75 -18.12
C ARG A 211 8.15 1.61 -19.01
N ARG A 212 8.73 0.55 -18.44
CA ARG A 212 9.11 -0.64 -19.21
C ARG A 212 7.89 -1.35 -19.79
N MET A 213 6.84 -1.54 -18.99
CA MET A 213 5.60 -2.16 -19.45
C MET A 213 5.00 -1.40 -20.66
N ARG A 214 4.94 -0.06 -20.58
CA ARG A 214 4.44 0.78 -21.67
C ARG A 214 5.24 0.63 -22.97
N ARG A 215 6.58 0.53 -22.87
CA ARG A 215 7.44 0.34 -24.05
C ARG A 215 7.20 -1.02 -24.71
N SER A 216 7.02 -2.08 -23.92
CA SER A 216 6.75 -3.42 -24.45
C SER A 216 5.41 -3.50 -25.19
N THR A 217 4.39 -2.76 -24.77
CA THR A 217 3.10 -2.72 -25.45
C THR A 217 3.12 -1.90 -26.76
N HIS A 218 3.95 -0.86 -26.87
CA HIS A 218 4.09 -0.06 -28.08
C HIS A 218 5.08 -0.63 -29.11
N GLY A 219 5.95 -1.52 -28.71
CA GLY A 219 6.90 -2.18 -29.62
C GLY A 219 6.39 -3.49 -30.27
N ALA A 220 5.17 -3.91 -29.89
CA ALA A 220 4.51 -5.12 -30.42
C ALA A 220 3.42 -4.80 -31.45
N SER A 221 3.30 -3.53 -31.87
CA SER A 221 2.45 -3.03 -32.96
C SER A 221 3.34 -2.69 -34.13
#